data_a7971a7ebaadf479cb32ef55e0511311
#
_entry.id   a7971a7ebaadf479cb32ef55e0511311
#
_cell.length_a   1.000
_cell.length_b   1.000
_cell.length_c   1.000
_cell.angle_alpha   90.00
_cell.angle_beta   90.00
_cell.angle_gamma   90.00
#
_symmetry.space_group_name_H-M   'P 1'
#
loop_
_entity.id
_entity.type
_entity.pdbx_description
1 polymer ?
#
loop_
_entity_poly.entity_id
_entity_poly.type
_entity_poly.pdbx_seq_one_letter_code
_entity_poly.pdbx_strand_id
1 'polypeptide(L)'
;MSTNKKISIIGLGYVGLPLATEFAKKYPVVGYDIDITRIEELKAGIDRTQEITNKKLLTNNNLIFTGDLNYMKNSDFFILTVPTPITIDNKPDLSIIREAVLSVVKVLKKGATVILESTVYPGVTEDYLVPIIEKYGKLQHKKDFFVAYSPERINPGETKYKLTKIKKVIGADCKVTLNKVSKIYGDIIKAGIHKVSSIKVAEASKAIENAQRDINIAFVNEVMMLSKELNINSYEVLEAAKTKWNFLNFKPGLVGGHCIGVDPYYLAEAGKKVKFNTKIILAGRKLNDSIPDYLMKDIRKKLNKNSRILLLGLSFKENVGDIRNSKSIELFKKIKKNKYLVDCYDPRVDEEELKKEHGVLMKKPKGKYDCIIATVAHKEFVKMKKEDLFSHVKDNTYIIDVKGIWNKIFSKLKNYWCL
;
A
#
# COMPACT_ATOMS: atom_id res chain seq x y z
N MET A 1 -15.65 -0.87 35.12
CA MET A 1 -15.82 -2.25 34.64
C MET A 1 -14.49 -2.71 34.06
N SER A 2 -13.95 -3.79 34.61
CA SER A 2 -12.59 -4.30 34.43
C SER A 2 -12.17 -4.39 32.95
N THR A 3 -11.10 -3.70 32.62
CA THR A 3 -10.39 -3.72 31.34
C THR A 3 -9.54 -4.99 31.15
N ASN A 4 -9.99 -6.12 31.68
CA ASN A 4 -9.23 -7.37 31.74
C ASN A 4 -9.29 -8.17 30.44
N LYS A 5 -9.51 -7.49 29.30
CA LYS A 5 -9.53 -8.12 27.97
C LYS A 5 -8.13 -8.15 27.38
N LYS A 6 -7.64 -9.32 27.03
CA LYS A 6 -6.34 -9.53 26.40
C LYS A 6 -6.49 -9.57 24.89
N ILE A 7 -5.61 -8.86 24.19
CA ILE A 7 -5.62 -8.74 22.73
C ILE A 7 -4.33 -9.32 22.18
N SER A 8 -4.43 -10.17 21.16
CA SER A 8 -3.27 -10.62 20.36
C SER A 8 -3.36 -10.03 18.97
N ILE A 9 -2.27 -9.44 18.49
CA ILE A 9 -2.14 -8.89 17.14
C ILE A 9 -1.10 -9.72 16.39
N ILE A 10 -1.50 -10.25 15.24
CA ILE A 10 -0.73 -11.18 14.44
C ILE A 10 -0.26 -10.49 13.16
N GLY A 11 1.06 -10.34 13.03
CA GLY A 11 1.73 -9.53 12.01
C GLY A 11 2.02 -8.12 12.51
N LEU A 12 3.31 -7.77 12.65
CA LEU A 12 3.77 -6.49 13.22
C LEU A 12 4.42 -5.59 12.15
N GLY A 13 3.74 -5.49 11.01
CA GLY A 13 4.10 -4.58 9.92
C GLY A 13 3.53 -3.17 10.11
N TYR A 14 3.33 -2.47 8.98
CA TYR A 14 2.78 -1.09 8.90
C TYR A 14 1.40 -0.90 9.55
N VAL A 15 0.62 -1.98 9.68
CA VAL A 15 -0.72 -1.97 10.27
C VAL A 15 -0.68 -2.46 11.71
N GLY A 16 -0.12 -3.65 11.95
CA GLY A 16 -0.22 -4.32 13.24
C GLY A 16 0.57 -3.63 14.34
N LEU A 17 1.76 -3.09 14.06
CA LEU A 17 2.57 -2.42 15.07
C LEU A 17 1.92 -1.13 15.60
N PRO A 18 1.46 -0.19 14.75
CA PRO A 18 0.70 0.97 15.22
C PRO A 18 -0.55 0.58 16.01
N LEU A 19 -1.27 -0.44 15.56
CA LEU A 19 -2.47 -0.93 16.23
C LEU A 19 -2.14 -1.52 17.61
N ALA A 20 -1.09 -2.34 17.72
CA ALA A 20 -0.62 -2.92 18.97
C ALA A 20 -0.23 -1.84 19.99
N THR A 21 0.49 -0.82 19.56
CA THR A 21 0.90 0.30 20.43
C THR A 21 -0.29 1.14 20.90
N GLU A 22 -1.31 1.33 20.07
CA GLU A 22 -2.52 2.08 20.50
C GLU A 22 -3.38 1.26 21.46
N PHE A 23 -3.61 -0.03 21.20
CA PHE A 23 -4.35 -0.90 22.14
C PHE A 23 -3.63 -1.05 23.48
N ALA A 24 -2.32 -1.16 23.47
CA ALA A 24 -1.53 -1.34 24.69
C ALA A 24 -1.60 -0.15 25.68
N LYS A 25 -2.14 0.99 25.26
CA LYS A 25 -2.44 2.11 26.17
C LYS A 25 -3.58 1.79 27.12
N LYS A 26 -4.41 0.79 26.81
CA LYS A 26 -5.63 0.47 27.58
C LYS A 26 -5.81 -1.01 27.90
N TYR A 27 -5.13 -1.90 27.19
CA TYR A 27 -5.29 -3.35 27.27
C TYR A 27 -3.95 -4.06 27.36
N PRO A 28 -3.86 -5.24 27.99
CA PRO A 28 -2.75 -6.16 27.78
C PRO A 28 -2.72 -6.64 26.33
N VAL A 29 -1.61 -6.41 25.63
CA VAL A 29 -1.44 -6.74 24.22
C VAL A 29 -0.26 -7.67 24.00
N VAL A 30 -0.46 -8.68 23.19
CA VAL A 30 0.61 -9.53 22.64
C VAL A 30 0.73 -9.22 21.16
N GLY A 31 1.86 -8.66 20.76
CA GLY A 31 2.27 -8.53 19.37
C GLY A 31 3.06 -9.77 18.95
N TYR A 32 2.47 -10.56 18.07
CA TYR A 32 3.08 -11.77 17.52
C TYR A 32 3.51 -11.57 16.07
N ASP A 33 4.74 -11.97 15.76
CA ASP A 33 5.22 -12.07 14.38
C ASP A 33 6.02 -13.36 14.21
N ILE A 34 5.96 -13.96 13.02
CA ILE A 34 6.74 -15.14 12.66
C ILE A 34 8.21 -14.79 12.37
N ASP A 35 8.49 -13.54 11.97
CA ASP A 35 9.84 -13.02 11.75
C ASP A 35 10.51 -12.70 13.09
N ILE A 36 11.37 -13.61 13.53
CA ILE A 36 12.11 -13.48 14.80
C ILE A 36 13.03 -12.25 14.77
N THR A 37 13.62 -11.91 13.65
CA THR A 37 14.44 -10.70 13.49
C THR A 37 13.59 -9.45 13.76
N ARG A 38 12.34 -9.43 13.25
CA ARG A 38 11.39 -8.35 13.54
C ARG A 38 11.10 -8.23 15.03
N ILE A 39 10.92 -9.35 15.72
CA ILE A 39 10.65 -9.37 17.16
C ILE A 39 11.85 -8.82 17.95
N GLU A 40 13.06 -9.21 17.59
CA GLU A 40 14.29 -8.72 18.24
C GLU A 40 14.49 -7.22 18.03
N GLU A 41 14.29 -6.72 16.81
CA GLU A 41 14.31 -5.28 16.52
C GLU A 41 13.31 -4.52 17.39
N LEU A 42 12.06 -4.98 17.46
CA LEU A 42 11.02 -4.31 18.24
C LEU A 42 11.32 -4.32 19.75
N LYS A 43 11.87 -5.41 20.28
CA LYS A 43 12.37 -5.49 21.67
C LYS A 43 13.52 -4.52 21.93
N ALA A 44 14.39 -4.31 20.94
CA ALA A 44 15.46 -3.31 21.00
C ALA A 44 14.97 -1.86 20.77
N GLY A 45 13.66 -1.67 20.54
CA GLY A 45 13.08 -0.35 20.28
C GLY A 45 13.26 0.13 18.84
N ILE A 46 13.64 -0.74 17.91
CA ILE A 46 13.89 -0.41 16.51
C ILE A 46 12.65 -0.75 15.68
N ASP A 47 12.11 0.24 14.97
CA ASP A 47 11.03 0.03 14.00
C ASP A 47 11.50 0.31 12.58
N ARG A 48 11.78 -0.76 11.80
CA ARG A 48 12.16 -0.67 10.38
C ARG A 48 11.07 -0.02 9.52
N THR A 49 9.80 -0.03 9.95
CA THR A 49 8.70 0.63 9.21
C THR A 49 8.63 2.13 9.47
N GLN A 50 9.35 2.65 10.46
CA GLN A 50 9.38 4.06 10.86
C GLN A 50 8.01 4.67 11.26
N GLU A 51 7.03 3.81 11.57
CA GLU A 51 5.70 4.24 11.99
C GLU A 51 5.64 4.62 13.47
N ILE A 52 6.47 3.98 14.30
CA ILE A 52 6.48 4.18 15.76
C ILE A 52 7.88 4.58 16.23
N THR A 53 7.95 5.58 17.10
CA THR A 53 9.23 6.03 17.66
C THR A 53 9.75 5.06 18.72
N ASN A 54 11.08 4.90 18.80
CA ASN A 54 11.77 4.02 19.77
C ASN A 54 11.27 4.21 21.20
N LYS A 55 11.09 5.46 21.65
CA LYS A 55 10.59 5.77 22.99
C LYS A 55 9.23 5.13 23.28
N LYS A 56 8.31 5.12 22.30
CA LYS A 56 6.96 4.53 22.47
C LYS A 56 6.99 3.02 22.55
N LEU A 57 7.93 2.37 21.87
CA LEU A 57 8.08 0.91 21.91
C LEU A 57 8.58 0.45 23.27
N LEU A 58 9.58 1.12 23.84
CA LEU A 58 10.27 0.73 25.06
C LEU A 58 9.50 1.08 26.35
N THR A 59 8.58 2.06 26.32
CA THR A 59 7.88 2.55 27.52
C THR A 59 6.51 1.92 27.78
N ASN A 60 6.07 0.97 26.95
CA ASN A 60 4.72 0.40 27.08
C ASN A 60 4.73 -0.97 27.74
N ASN A 61 4.55 -1.00 29.07
CA ASN A 61 4.56 -2.23 29.89
C ASN A 61 3.40 -3.20 29.59
N ASN A 62 2.37 -2.77 28.85
CA ASN A 62 1.23 -3.61 28.48
C ASN A 62 1.44 -4.31 27.11
N LEU A 63 2.59 -4.11 26.45
CA LEU A 63 2.88 -4.66 25.13
C LEU A 63 4.05 -5.64 25.18
N ILE A 64 3.78 -6.88 24.79
CA ILE A 64 4.80 -7.93 24.70
C ILE A 64 4.99 -8.27 23.23
N PHE A 65 6.23 -8.23 22.72
CA PHE A 65 6.60 -8.72 21.40
C PHE A 65 7.15 -10.14 21.49
N THR A 66 6.61 -11.06 20.69
CA THR A 66 7.01 -12.47 20.75
C THR A 66 6.79 -13.22 19.43
N GLY A 67 7.63 -14.22 19.16
CA GLY A 67 7.42 -15.27 18.16
C GLY A 67 6.84 -16.56 18.74
N ASP A 68 6.57 -16.63 20.06
CA ASP A 68 5.99 -17.81 20.71
C ASP A 68 4.47 -17.69 20.83
N LEU A 69 3.76 -18.64 20.22
CA LEU A 69 2.29 -18.75 20.26
C LEU A 69 1.72 -18.86 21.68
N ASN A 70 2.48 -19.43 22.63
CA ASN A 70 2.00 -19.62 23.98
C ASN A 70 1.62 -18.30 24.68
N TYR A 71 2.29 -17.20 24.34
CA TYR A 71 1.95 -15.89 24.87
C TYR A 71 0.54 -15.43 24.45
N MET A 72 0.02 -15.92 23.31
CA MET A 72 -1.32 -15.58 22.83
C MET A 72 -2.44 -16.37 23.55
N LYS A 73 -2.13 -17.41 24.31
CA LYS A 73 -3.12 -18.15 25.10
C LYS A 73 -3.94 -17.22 25.98
N ASN A 74 -5.21 -17.55 26.14
CA ASN A 74 -6.17 -16.76 26.92
C ASN A 74 -6.51 -15.37 26.37
N SER A 75 -6.12 -15.03 25.13
CA SER A 75 -6.58 -13.81 24.49
C SER A 75 -8.07 -13.86 24.19
N ASP A 76 -8.76 -12.73 24.37
CA ASP A 76 -10.18 -12.57 24.06
C ASP A 76 -10.39 -12.16 22.60
N PHE A 77 -9.40 -11.45 22.04
CA PHE A 77 -9.41 -10.97 20.67
C PHE A 77 -8.09 -11.34 19.97
N PHE A 78 -8.20 -11.87 18.77
CA PHE A 78 -7.08 -12.16 17.87
C PHE A 78 -7.27 -11.30 16.62
N ILE A 79 -6.36 -10.37 16.36
CA ILE A 79 -6.44 -9.43 15.24
C ILE A 79 -5.36 -9.79 14.22
N LEU A 80 -5.80 -10.17 13.01
CA LEU A 80 -4.90 -10.55 11.93
C LEU A 80 -4.63 -9.34 11.03
N THR A 81 -3.36 -8.95 10.95
CA THR A 81 -2.87 -7.80 10.18
C THR A 81 -1.73 -8.20 9.22
N VAL A 82 -1.76 -9.44 8.77
CA VAL A 82 -0.77 -10.02 7.87
C VAL A 82 -0.95 -9.53 6.44
N PRO A 83 0.13 -9.51 5.62
CA PRO A 83 0.04 -9.10 4.21
C PRO A 83 -0.83 -10.03 3.38
N THR A 84 -1.43 -9.46 2.33
CA THR A 84 -2.28 -10.15 1.37
C THR A 84 -1.82 -9.81 -0.05
N PRO A 85 -0.77 -10.46 -0.55
CA PRO A 85 -0.25 -10.22 -1.88
C PRO A 85 -1.15 -10.83 -2.97
N ILE A 86 -0.73 -10.61 -4.23
CA ILE A 86 -1.27 -11.32 -5.39
C ILE A 86 -0.22 -12.25 -5.96
N THR A 87 -0.66 -13.33 -6.61
CA THR A 87 0.19 -14.23 -7.39
C THR A 87 0.67 -13.55 -8.68
N ILE A 88 1.60 -14.21 -9.40
CA ILE A 88 2.07 -13.77 -10.72
C ILE A 88 0.90 -13.62 -11.72
N ASP A 89 -0.14 -14.43 -11.57
CA ASP A 89 -1.37 -14.37 -12.41
C ASP A 89 -2.38 -13.32 -11.91
N ASN A 90 -1.97 -12.41 -11.04
CA ASN A 90 -2.81 -11.37 -10.46
C ASN A 90 -4.05 -11.90 -9.70
N LYS A 91 -3.94 -13.07 -9.05
CA LYS A 91 -4.98 -13.62 -8.19
C LYS A 91 -4.64 -13.34 -6.72
N PRO A 92 -5.65 -13.10 -5.86
CA PRO A 92 -5.43 -13.00 -4.41
C PRO A 92 -4.70 -14.22 -3.84
N ASP A 93 -3.61 -13.98 -3.12
CA ASP A 93 -2.90 -15.03 -2.38
C ASP A 93 -3.29 -14.96 -0.90
N LEU A 94 -4.06 -15.94 -0.46
CA LEU A 94 -4.54 -16.06 0.91
C LEU A 94 -3.69 -17.02 1.76
N SER A 95 -2.54 -17.49 1.26
CA SER A 95 -1.68 -18.45 1.94
C SER A 95 -1.20 -17.93 3.29
N ILE A 96 -0.78 -16.66 3.34
CA ILE A 96 -0.30 -16.02 4.59
C ILE A 96 -1.43 -15.89 5.61
N ILE A 97 -2.64 -15.52 5.18
CA ILE A 97 -3.83 -15.52 6.07
C ILE A 97 -4.07 -16.93 6.60
N ARG A 98 -4.00 -17.95 5.76
CA ARG A 98 -4.20 -19.34 6.17
C ARG A 98 -3.23 -19.75 7.28
N GLU A 99 -1.95 -19.49 7.11
CA GLU A 99 -0.93 -19.84 8.11
C GLU A 99 -1.11 -19.04 9.42
N ALA A 100 -1.48 -17.76 9.33
CA ALA A 100 -1.79 -16.95 10.49
C ALA A 100 -3.02 -17.49 11.25
N VAL A 101 -4.08 -17.90 10.55
CA VAL A 101 -5.26 -18.54 11.15
C VAL A 101 -4.90 -19.88 11.79
N LEU A 102 -4.10 -20.72 11.14
CA LEU A 102 -3.65 -22.00 11.70
C LEU A 102 -2.82 -21.80 12.98
N SER A 103 -2.03 -20.72 13.05
CA SER A 103 -1.30 -20.36 14.27
C SER A 103 -2.26 -19.94 15.39
N VAL A 104 -3.28 -19.13 15.07
CA VAL A 104 -4.33 -18.74 16.04
C VAL A 104 -5.11 -19.93 16.55
N VAL A 105 -5.49 -20.87 15.68
CA VAL A 105 -6.27 -22.08 16.04
C VAL A 105 -5.60 -22.89 17.16
N LYS A 106 -4.26 -22.97 17.18
CA LYS A 106 -3.51 -23.72 18.21
C LYS A 106 -3.70 -23.18 19.63
N VAL A 107 -4.11 -21.92 19.77
CA VAL A 107 -4.21 -21.19 21.05
C VAL A 107 -5.58 -20.54 21.26
N LEU A 108 -6.52 -20.71 20.32
CA LEU A 108 -7.84 -20.10 20.37
C LEU A 108 -8.69 -20.73 21.46
N LYS A 109 -9.15 -19.91 22.41
CA LYS A 109 -10.07 -20.36 23.46
C LYS A 109 -11.53 -20.17 23.05
N LYS A 110 -12.43 -20.94 23.67
CA LYS A 110 -13.88 -20.74 23.51
C LYS A 110 -14.30 -19.34 23.95
N GLY A 111 -15.19 -18.74 23.18
CA GLY A 111 -15.71 -17.39 23.41
C GLY A 111 -14.83 -16.26 22.85
N ALA A 112 -13.65 -16.57 22.30
CA ALA A 112 -12.79 -15.58 21.68
C ALA A 112 -13.34 -15.07 20.34
N THR A 113 -12.90 -13.88 19.94
CA THR A 113 -13.25 -13.25 18.66
C THR A 113 -12.02 -13.11 17.79
N VAL A 114 -12.08 -13.61 16.55
CA VAL A 114 -11.03 -13.43 15.53
C VAL A 114 -11.46 -12.28 14.62
N ILE A 115 -10.58 -11.27 14.49
CA ILE A 115 -10.83 -10.07 13.70
C ILE A 115 -9.84 -10.04 12.57
N LEU A 116 -10.32 -9.99 11.33
CA LEU A 116 -9.45 -9.82 10.16
C LEU A 116 -9.38 -8.33 9.80
N GLU A 117 -8.16 -7.78 9.73
CA GLU A 117 -7.90 -6.42 9.24
C GLU A 117 -7.20 -6.40 7.88
N SER A 118 -6.56 -7.51 7.50
CA SER A 118 -5.92 -7.65 6.20
C SER A 118 -6.90 -7.41 5.07
N THR A 119 -6.45 -6.76 4.00
CA THR A 119 -7.30 -6.48 2.84
C THR A 119 -7.68 -7.77 2.13
N VAL A 120 -8.98 -7.98 1.93
CA VAL A 120 -9.53 -9.16 1.27
C VAL A 120 -10.73 -8.81 0.39
N TYR A 121 -11.13 -9.74 -0.49
CA TYR A 121 -12.41 -9.61 -1.21
C TYR A 121 -13.58 -10.02 -0.31
N PRO A 122 -14.81 -9.52 -0.61
CA PRO A 122 -16.00 -9.87 0.15
C PRO A 122 -16.24 -11.38 0.25
N GLY A 123 -16.40 -11.85 1.50
CA GLY A 123 -16.64 -13.24 1.84
C GLY A 123 -15.43 -14.00 2.39
N VAL A 124 -14.21 -13.46 2.35
CA VAL A 124 -13.03 -14.20 2.83
C VAL A 124 -13.13 -14.53 4.31
N THR A 125 -13.58 -13.60 5.14
CA THR A 125 -13.70 -13.86 6.58
C THR A 125 -14.68 -15.02 6.88
N GLU A 126 -15.83 -15.02 6.22
CA GLU A 126 -16.88 -16.03 6.48
C GLU A 126 -16.67 -17.31 5.67
N ASP A 127 -16.34 -17.20 4.38
CA ASP A 127 -16.32 -18.33 3.45
C ASP A 127 -14.95 -19.04 3.39
N TYR A 128 -13.87 -18.43 3.92
CA TYR A 128 -12.52 -19.00 3.91
C TYR A 128 -11.93 -19.15 5.32
N LEU A 129 -11.92 -18.09 6.15
CA LEU A 129 -11.29 -18.12 7.48
C LEU A 129 -12.10 -18.99 8.44
N VAL A 130 -13.43 -18.84 8.51
CA VAL A 130 -14.29 -19.62 9.41
C VAL A 130 -14.14 -21.13 9.20
N PRO A 131 -14.24 -21.69 7.97
CA PRO A 131 -14.05 -23.12 7.74
C PRO A 131 -12.68 -23.67 8.19
N ILE A 132 -11.61 -22.85 8.10
CA ILE A 132 -10.30 -23.27 8.61
C ILE A 132 -10.32 -23.40 10.12
N ILE A 133 -10.91 -22.44 10.83
CA ILE A 133 -11.01 -22.50 12.30
C ILE A 133 -11.87 -23.69 12.74
N GLU A 134 -13.00 -23.92 12.11
CA GLU A 134 -13.88 -25.05 12.42
C GLU A 134 -13.19 -26.39 12.21
N LYS A 135 -12.54 -26.56 11.03
CA LYS A 135 -11.87 -27.80 10.66
C LYS A 135 -10.69 -28.14 11.58
N TYR A 136 -9.81 -27.19 11.81
CA TYR A 136 -8.55 -27.45 12.53
C TYR A 136 -8.65 -27.17 14.04
N GLY A 137 -9.54 -26.27 14.47
CA GLY A 137 -9.79 -25.97 15.88
C GLY A 137 -10.84 -26.88 16.53
N LYS A 138 -11.62 -27.60 15.72
CA LYS A 138 -12.79 -28.38 16.19
C LYS A 138 -13.76 -27.52 17.03
N LEU A 139 -13.91 -26.27 16.62
CA LEU A 139 -14.76 -25.26 17.23
C LEU A 139 -15.92 -24.92 16.30
N GLN A 140 -17.09 -24.57 16.86
CA GLN A 140 -18.27 -24.18 16.11
C GLN A 140 -18.41 -22.67 16.03
N HIS A 141 -18.53 -22.11 14.82
CA HIS A 141 -18.78 -20.68 14.60
C HIS A 141 -20.08 -20.22 15.28
N LYS A 142 -20.08 -19.00 15.82
CA LYS A 142 -21.18 -18.37 16.57
C LYS A 142 -21.57 -19.07 17.87
N LYS A 143 -20.85 -20.10 18.26
CA LYS A 143 -21.03 -20.80 19.54
C LYS A 143 -19.73 -20.79 20.35
N ASP A 144 -18.66 -21.36 19.79
CA ASP A 144 -17.37 -21.49 20.43
C ASP A 144 -16.42 -20.35 20.07
N PHE A 145 -16.58 -19.72 18.93
CA PHE A 145 -15.82 -18.53 18.50
C PHE A 145 -16.66 -17.61 17.63
N PHE A 146 -16.20 -16.38 17.49
CA PHE A 146 -16.86 -15.31 16.76
C PHE A 146 -15.89 -14.66 15.78
N VAL A 147 -16.41 -14.04 14.72
CA VAL A 147 -15.57 -13.35 13.73
C VAL A 147 -16.07 -11.95 13.43
N ALA A 148 -15.10 -11.07 13.09
CA ALA A 148 -15.38 -9.72 12.62
C ALA A 148 -14.36 -9.33 11.56
N TYR A 149 -14.69 -8.32 10.79
CA TYR A 149 -13.78 -7.65 9.87
C TYR A 149 -13.75 -6.15 10.14
N SER A 150 -12.54 -5.60 10.14
CA SER A 150 -12.36 -4.17 10.36
C SER A 150 -11.18 -3.67 9.51
N PRO A 151 -11.41 -3.09 8.32
CA PRO A 151 -10.34 -2.69 7.43
C PRO A 151 -9.41 -1.64 8.04
N GLU A 152 -8.12 -1.78 7.82
CA GLU A 152 -7.19 -0.68 8.07
C GLU A 152 -7.14 0.28 6.88
N ARG A 153 -7.12 1.57 7.21
CA ARG A 153 -7.19 2.68 6.25
C ARG A 153 -6.04 3.68 6.41
N ILE A 154 -4.99 3.27 7.13
CA ILE A 154 -3.75 4.05 7.26
C ILE A 154 -3.08 4.15 5.89
N ASN A 155 -2.50 5.31 5.64
CA ASN A 155 -1.66 5.54 4.49
C ASN A 155 -0.21 5.71 4.98
N PRO A 156 0.69 4.74 4.74
CA PRO A 156 2.08 4.82 5.19
C PRO A 156 2.74 6.14 4.82
N GLY A 157 3.48 6.73 5.78
CA GLY A 157 4.13 8.03 5.63
C GLY A 157 3.20 9.25 5.81
N GLU A 158 1.88 9.04 6.06
CA GLU A 158 0.94 10.14 6.31
C GLU A 158 0.97 10.55 7.80
N THR A 159 1.23 11.82 8.05
CA THR A 159 1.36 12.36 9.41
C THR A 159 0.06 12.95 9.96
N LYS A 160 -0.81 13.47 9.08
CA LYS A 160 -2.06 14.14 9.45
C LYS A 160 -3.17 13.16 9.83
N TYR A 161 -3.30 12.07 9.07
CA TYR A 161 -4.33 11.04 9.24
C TYR A 161 -3.72 9.75 9.80
N LYS A 162 -3.46 9.77 11.11
CA LYS A 162 -2.99 8.59 11.87
C LYS A 162 -4.17 7.69 12.24
N LEU A 163 -3.89 6.44 12.63
CA LEU A 163 -4.85 5.41 13.03
C LEU A 163 -6.04 5.95 13.84
N THR A 164 -5.77 6.69 14.90
CA THR A 164 -6.80 7.19 15.82
C THR A 164 -7.70 8.29 15.24
N LYS A 165 -7.29 8.91 14.12
CA LYS A 165 -8.01 10.00 13.45
C LYS A 165 -8.80 9.54 12.21
N ILE A 166 -8.77 8.26 11.89
CA ILE A 166 -9.52 7.68 10.78
C ILE A 166 -10.70 6.91 11.36
N LYS A 167 -11.93 7.21 10.90
CA LYS A 167 -13.13 6.49 11.33
C LYS A 167 -12.99 5.01 10.98
N LYS A 168 -13.15 4.12 11.96
CA LYS A 168 -12.98 2.67 11.77
C LYS A 168 -14.30 2.03 11.35
N VAL A 169 -14.29 1.28 10.24
CA VAL A 169 -15.43 0.48 9.78
C VAL A 169 -15.40 -0.88 10.47
N ILE A 170 -16.53 -1.39 10.94
CA ILE A 170 -16.61 -2.70 11.59
C ILE A 170 -17.86 -3.44 11.12
N GLY A 171 -17.65 -4.66 10.58
CA GLY A 171 -18.65 -5.67 10.34
C GLY A 171 -18.39 -6.90 11.22
N ALA A 172 -19.43 -7.58 11.68
CA ALA A 172 -19.30 -8.77 12.53
C ALA A 172 -20.40 -9.79 12.23
N ASP A 173 -20.18 -11.02 12.68
CA ASP A 173 -21.06 -12.17 12.47
C ASP A 173 -22.38 -12.10 13.21
N CYS A 174 -22.45 -11.29 14.28
CA CYS A 174 -23.68 -11.02 15.02
C CYS A 174 -23.62 -9.67 15.77
N LYS A 175 -24.77 -9.19 16.23
CA LYS A 175 -24.90 -7.92 16.95
C LYS A 175 -24.09 -7.85 18.25
N VAL A 176 -23.97 -8.97 18.96
CA VAL A 176 -23.18 -9.06 20.19
C VAL A 176 -21.70 -8.87 19.90
N THR A 177 -21.16 -9.59 18.91
CA THR A 177 -19.79 -9.46 18.44
C THR A 177 -19.51 -8.04 17.93
N LEU A 178 -20.41 -7.48 17.10
CA LEU A 178 -20.30 -6.12 16.59
C LEU A 178 -20.15 -5.10 17.74
N ASN A 179 -20.94 -5.23 18.80
CA ASN A 179 -20.85 -4.32 19.94
C ASN A 179 -19.55 -4.50 20.73
N LYS A 180 -19.11 -5.75 20.97
CA LYS A 180 -17.85 -6.05 21.67
C LYS A 180 -16.64 -5.47 20.90
N VAL A 181 -16.57 -5.72 19.60
CA VAL A 181 -15.48 -5.22 18.73
C VAL A 181 -15.55 -3.70 18.63
N SER A 182 -16.74 -3.13 18.43
CA SER A 182 -16.91 -1.67 18.40
C SER A 182 -16.46 -0.98 19.68
N LYS A 183 -16.62 -1.64 20.83
CA LYS A 183 -16.19 -1.09 22.12
C LYS A 183 -14.67 -1.01 22.19
N ILE A 184 -13.94 -2.11 21.93
CA ILE A 184 -12.48 -2.10 22.03
C ILE A 184 -11.84 -1.12 21.04
N TYR A 185 -12.33 -1.07 19.79
CA TYR A 185 -11.83 -0.07 18.83
C TYR A 185 -12.23 1.35 19.20
N GLY A 186 -13.45 1.56 19.73
CA GLY A 186 -13.91 2.87 20.19
C GLY A 186 -13.04 3.45 21.31
N ASP A 187 -12.41 2.59 22.12
CA ASP A 187 -11.52 3.01 23.18
C ASP A 187 -10.22 3.65 22.67
N ILE A 188 -9.80 3.35 21.41
CA ILE A 188 -8.57 3.85 20.82
C ILE A 188 -8.80 4.77 19.61
N ILE A 189 -9.92 4.65 18.90
CA ILE A 189 -10.22 5.41 17.67
C ILE A 189 -11.04 6.65 18.01
N LYS A 190 -10.38 7.80 18.08
CA LYS A 190 -11.04 9.09 18.39
C LYS A 190 -12.01 9.58 17.31
N ALA A 191 -11.78 9.20 16.04
CA ALA A 191 -12.65 9.57 14.93
C ALA A 191 -13.99 8.82 14.90
N GLY A 192 -14.17 7.86 15.82
CA GLY A 192 -15.40 7.08 15.99
C GLY A 192 -15.46 5.83 15.10
N ILE A 193 -16.53 5.08 15.29
CA ILE A 193 -16.78 3.78 14.66
C ILE A 193 -17.95 3.92 13.68
N HIS A 194 -17.82 3.30 12.50
CA HIS A 194 -18.89 3.10 11.54
C HIS A 194 -19.25 1.61 11.50
N LYS A 195 -20.38 1.26 12.10
CA LYS A 195 -20.90 -0.11 12.09
C LYS A 195 -21.63 -0.36 10.77
N VAL A 196 -21.35 -1.49 10.13
CA VAL A 196 -22.04 -1.93 8.90
C VAL A 196 -22.87 -3.18 9.16
N SER A 197 -23.77 -3.50 8.24
CA SER A 197 -24.77 -4.58 8.38
C SER A 197 -24.16 -5.98 8.32
N SER A 198 -22.99 -6.16 7.70
CA SER A 198 -22.35 -7.47 7.56
C SER A 198 -20.84 -7.35 7.40
N ILE A 199 -20.14 -8.46 7.59
CA ILE A 199 -18.71 -8.60 7.32
C ILE A 199 -18.42 -8.31 5.84
N LYS A 200 -19.20 -8.85 4.91
CA LYS A 200 -19.02 -8.64 3.47
C LYS A 200 -19.11 -7.18 3.05
N VAL A 201 -19.96 -6.38 3.70
CA VAL A 201 -20.04 -4.92 3.46
C VAL A 201 -18.76 -4.23 3.93
N ALA A 202 -18.21 -4.62 5.07
CA ALA A 202 -16.96 -4.03 5.57
C ALA A 202 -15.77 -4.40 4.67
N GLU A 203 -15.67 -5.65 4.22
CA GLU A 203 -14.65 -6.12 3.28
C GLU A 203 -14.72 -5.38 1.94
N ALA A 204 -15.94 -5.25 1.37
CA ALA A 204 -16.17 -4.53 0.11
C ALA A 204 -15.73 -3.07 0.21
N SER A 205 -16.02 -2.40 1.32
CA SER A 205 -15.74 -0.97 1.50
C SER A 205 -14.25 -0.65 1.33
N LYS A 206 -13.37 -1.51 1.84
CA LYS A 206 -11.90 -1.34 1.73
C LYS A 206 -11.43 -1.49 0.29
N ALA A 207 -11.82 -2.56 -0.38
CA ALA A 207 -11.39 -2.83 -1.75
C ALA A 207 -11.90 -1.77 -2.73
N ILE A 208 -13.12 -1.26 -2.52
CA ILE A 208 -13.74 -0.19 -3.35
C ILE A 208 -12.97 1.13 -3.23
N GLU A 209 -12.50 1.52 -2.03
CA GLU A 209 -11.74 2.77 -1.85
C GLU A 209 -10.48 2.82 -2.71
N ASN A 210 -9.73 1.71 -2.78
CA ASN A 210 -8.51 1.64 -3.56
C ASN A 210 -8.78 1.43 -5.07
N ALA A 211 -9.79 0.63 -5.43
CA ALA A 211 -10.20 0.48 -6.82
C ALA A 211 -10.72 1.80 -7.42
N GLN A 212 -11.49 2.58 -6.66
CA GLN A 212 -11.95 3.91 -7.07
C GLN A 212 -10.76 4.84 -7.36
N ARG A 213 -9.74 4.82 -6.50
CA ARG A 213 -8.51 5.60 -6.72
C ARG A 213 -7.76 5.14 -7.96
N ASP A 214 -7.61 3.83 -8.16
CA ASP A 214 -6.95 3.24 -9.31
C ASP A 214 -7.63 3.63 -10.63
N ILE A 215 -8.96 3.54 -10.69
CA ILE A 215 -9.77 3.92 -11.86
C ILE A 215 -9.62 5.42 -12.17
N ASN A 216 -9.66 6.29 -11.15
CA ASN A 216 -9.51 7.73 -11.36
C ASN A 216 -8.10 8.09 -11.87
N ILE A 217 -7.05 7.39 -11.40
CA ILE A 217 -5.71 7.59 -11.94
C ILE A 217 -5.63 7.05 -13.38
N ALA A 218 -6.26 5.91 -13.67
CA ALA A 218 -6.34 5.40 -15.04
C ALA A 218 -7.01 6.40 -15.99
N PHE A 219 -8.13 7.00 -15.55
CA PHE A 219 -8.81 8.04 -16.32
C PHE A 219 -7.91 9.23 -16.65
N VAL A 220 -7.20 9.80 -15.66
CA VAL A 220 -6.29 10.93 -15.95
C VAL A 220 -5.03 10.50 -16.70
N ASN A 221 -4.58 9.25 -16.58
CA ASN A 221 -3.53 8.70 -17.45
C ASN A 221 -3.99 8.63 -18.92
N GLU A 222 -5.24 8.21 -19.18
CA GLU A 222 -5.80 8.18 -20.53
C GLU A 222 -5.98 9.58 -21.08
N VAL A 223 -6.46 10.54 -20.29
CA VAL A 223 -6.53 11.97 -20.67
C VAL A 223 -5.15 12.50 -21.06
N MET A 224 -4.10 12.17 -20.30
CA MET A 224 -2.71 12.53 -20.61
C MET A 224 -2.27 11.95 -21.96
N MET A 225 -2.55 10.66 -22.21
CA MET A 225 -2.19 10.00 -23.48
C MET A 225 -2.93 10.65 -24.66
N LEU A 226 -4.23 10.92 -24.50
CA LEU A 226 -5.04 11.60 -25.52
C LEU A 226 -4.53 13.03 -25.79
N SER A 227 -4.24 13.79 -24.71
CA SER A 227 -3.71 15.16 -24.83
C SER A 227 -2.43 15.20 -25.65
N LYS A 228 -1.55 14.21 -25.46
CA LYS A 228 -0.31 14.10 -26.25
C LYS A 228 -0.57 13.87 -27.74
N GLU A 229 -1.51 13.00 -28.09
CA GLU A 229 -1.89 12.76 -29.50
C GLU A 229 -2.56 13.99 -30.12
N LEU A 230 -3.27 14.81 -29.32
CA LEU A 230 -3.89 16.07 -29.75
C LEU A 230 -2.91 17.26 -29.75
N ASN A 231 -1.64 17.06 -29.37
CA ASN A 231 -0.63 18.12 -29.20
C ASN A 231 -1.07 19.26 -28.25
N ILE A 232 -1.81 18.93 -27.20
CA ILE A 232 -2.18 19.88 -26.12
C ILE A 232 -1.51 19.48 -24.80
N ASN A 233 -1.30 20.46 -23.93
CA ASN A 233 -0.64 20.22 -22.65
C ASN A 233 -1.63 19.60 -21.64
N SER A 234 -1.45 18.34 -21.27
CA SER A 234 -2.29 17.61 -20.32
C SER A 234 -2.36 18.28 -18.93
N TYR A 235 -1.25 18.86 -18.48
CA TYR A 235 -1.22 19.59 -17.21
C TYR A 235 -2.18 20.80 -17.24
N GLU A 236 -2.15 21.61 -18.30
CA GLU A 236 -3.05 22.75 -18.47
C GLU A 236 -4.51 22.31 -18.58
N VAL A 237 -4.78 21.22 -19.30
CA VAL A 237 -6.12 20.62 -19.38
C VAL A 237 -6.66 20.25 -18.01
N LEU A 238 -5.83 19.56 -17.18
CA LEU A 238 -6.23 19.13 -15.84
C LEU A 238 -6.37 20.33 -14.88
N GLU A 239 -5.50 21.34 -14.96
CA GLU A 239 -5.62 22.56 -14.14
C GLU A 239 -6.88 23.37 -14.53
N ALA A 240 -7.22 23.43 -15.81
CA ALA A 240 -8.47 24.04 -16.26
C ALA A 240 -9.69 23.29 -15.76
N ALA A 241 -9.70 21.95 -15.88
CA ALA A 241 -10.80 21.11 -15.39
C ALA A 241 -11.00 21.23 -13.87
N LYS A 242 -9.90 21.38 -13.11
CA LYS A 242 -9.88 21.52 -11.65
C LYS A 242 -10.53 22.82 -11.16
N THR A 243 -10.70 23.82 -12.01
CA THR A 243 -11.42 25.04 -11.65
C THR A 243 -12.90 24.77 -11.34
N LYS A 244 -13.45 23.64 -11.83
CA LYS A 244 -14.80 23.22 -11.49
C LYS A 244 -14.82 22.57 -10.09
N TRP A 245 -15.69 23.05 -9.22
CA TRP A 245 -15.76 22.69 -7.80
C TRP A 245 -15.91 21.19 -7.49
N ASN A 246 -16.51 20.42 -8.37
CA ASN A 246 -16.74 18.98 -8.18
C ASN A 246 -15.78 18.09 -9.01
N PHE A 247 -14.75 18.66 -9.63
CA PHE A 247 -13.74 17.87 -10.32
C PHE A 247 -12.80 17.18 -9.32
N LEU A 248 -12.62 15.87 -9.46
CA LEU A 248 -11.73 15.10 -8.60
C LEU A 248 -10.28 15.27 -9.06
N ASN A 249 -9.47 15.94 -8.24
CA ASN A 249 -8.08 16.29 -8.56
C ASN A 249 -7.13 15.10 -8.46
N PHE A 250 -7.21 14.17 -9.40
CA PHE A 250 -6.20 13.13 -9.60
C PHE A 250 -5.13 13.60 -10.59
N LYS A 251 -3.93 13.03 -10.45
CA LYS A 251 -2.80 13.31 -11.32
C LYS A 251 -2.36 12.04 -12.04
N PRO A 252 -1.89 12.14 -13.30
CA PRO A 252 -1.28 11.01 -14.00
C PRO A 252 -0.09 10.45 -13.25
N GLY A 253 0.28 9.22 -13.57
CA GLY A 253 1.50 8.64 -13.04
C GLY A 253 1.53 7.12 -13.01
N LEU A 254 2.66 6.62 -12.55
CA LEU A 254 2.90 5.20 -12.33
C LEU A 254 2.15 4.74 -11.07
N VAL A 255 1.35 3.70 -11.19
CA VAL A 255 0.54 3.16 -10.09
C VAL A 255 1.06 1.79 -9.69
N GLY A 256 1.83 1.76 -8.62
CA GLY A 256 2.38 0.56 -8.00
C GLY A 256 1.95 0.39 -6.55
N GLY A 257 2.79 -0.28 -5.78
CA GLY A 257 2.57 -0.56 -4.37
C GLY A 257 1.65 -1.74 -4.10
N HIS A 258 1.44 -2.01 -2.82
CA HIS A 258 0.74 -3.20 -2.34
C HIS A 258 -0.75 -2.98 -2.04
N CYS A 259 -1.29 -1.79 -2.33
CA CYS A 259 -2.71 -1.47 -2.12
C CYS A 259 -3.40 -1.12 -3.44
N ILE A 260 -3.11 0.06 -4.03
CA ILE A 260 -3.83 0.55 -5.22
C ILE A 260 -3.63 -0.39 -6.42
N GLY A 261 -2.42 -0.95 -6.59
CA GLY A 261 -2.11 -1.89 -7.66
C GLY A 261 -2.65 -3.31 -7.45
N VAL A 262 -3.17 -3.63 -6.26
CA VAL A 262 -3.53 -5.00 -5.84
C VAL A 262 -5.03 -5.15 -5.58
N ASP A 263 -5.65 -4.23 -4.82
CA ASP A 263 -7.05 -4.33 -4.39
C ASP A 263 -8.08 -4.43 -5.54
N PRO A 264 -7.85 -3.82 -6.74
CA PRO A 264 -8.73 -4.03 -7.88
C PRO A 264 -8.85 -5.50 -8.31
N TYR A 265 -7.77 -6.28 -8.19
CA TYR A 265 -7.79 -7.71 -8.47
C TYR A 265 -8.60 -8.51 -7.44
N TYR A 266 -8.63 -8.07 -6.18
CA TYR A 266 -9.51 -8.63 -5.16
C TYR A 266 -10.99 -8.45 -5.51
N LEU A 267 -11.40 -7.27 -5.98
CA LEU A 267 -12.77 -7.05 -6.46
C LEU A 267 -13.09 -7.84 -7.74
N ALA A 268 -12.11 -7.96 -8.63
CA ALA A 268 -12.29 -8.77 -9.84
C ALA A 268 -12.51 -10.24 -9.50
N GLU A 269 -11.79 -10.78 -8.52
CA GLU A 269 -11.99 -12.15 -8.04
C GLU A 269 -13.36 -12.34 -7.39
N ALA A 270 -13.80 -11.38 -6.56
CA ALA A 270 -15.17 -11.39 -6.02
C ALA A 270 -16.22 -11.45 -7.13
N GLY A 271 -16.05 -10.64 -8.17
CA GLY A 271 -16.93 -10.65 -9.35
C GLY A 271 -16.97 -12.02 -10.05
N LYS A 272 -15.80 -12.63 -10.28
CA LYS A 272 -15.72 -13.97 -10.90
C LYS A 272 -16.49 -15.04 -10.12
N LYS A 273 -16.40 -15.01 -8.79
CA LYS A 273 -17.12 -15.98 -7.93
C LYS A 273 -18.63 -15.93 -8.10
N VAL A 274 -19.18 -14.76 -8.41
CA VAL A 274 -20.60 -14.55 -8.68
C VAL A 274 -20.91 -14.42 -10.19
N LYS A 275 -19.99 -14.82 -11.07
CA LYS A 275 -20.11 -14.75 -12.53
C LYS A 275 -20.35 -13.33 -13.07
N PHE A 276 -19.87 -12.30 -12.35
CA PHE A 276 -19.95 -10.90 -12.74
C PHE A 276 -18.60 -10.40 -13.30
N ASN A 277 -18.62 -9.83 -14.51
CA ASN A 277 -17.42 -9.29 -15.14
C ASN A 277 -17.21 -7.82 -14.73
N THR A 278 -16.15 -7.53 -13.99
CA THR A 278 -15.77 -6.20 -13.50
C THR A 278 -15.03 -5.39 -14.57
N LYS A 279 -15.72 -5.04 -15.67
CA LYS A 279 -15.11 -4.43 -16.87
C LYS A 279 -14.30 -3.16 -16.58
N ILE A 280 -14.91 -2.17 -15.89
CA ILE A 280 -14.28 -0.86 -15.62
C ILE A 280 -13.05 -1.03 -14.70
N ILE A 281 -13.16 -1.85 -13.65
CA ILE A 281 -12.07 -2.09 -12.69
C ILE A 281 -10.85 -2.68 -13.42
N LEU A 282 -11.07 -3.72 -14.23
CA LEU A 282 -10.00 -4.38 -14.96
C LEU A 282 -9.43 -3.52 -16.10
N ALA A 283 -10.27 -2.73 -16.79
CA ALA A 283 -9.82 -1.80 -17.82
C ALA A 283 -8.90 -0.73 -17.22
N GLY A 284 -9.31 -0.11 -16.09
CA GLY A 284 -8.48 0.87 -15.39
C GLY A 284 -7.15 0.28 -14.92
N ARG A 285 -7.18 -0.92 -14.32
CA ARG A 285 -5.95 -1.61 -13.89
C ARG A 285 -5.02 -1.90 -15.07
N LYS A 286 -5.54 -2.44 -16.17
CA LYS A 286 -4.77 -2.73 -17.39
C LYS A 286 -4.12 -1.47 -17.97
N LEU A 287 -4.84 -0.36 -17.98
CA LEU A 287 -4.29 0.92 -18.46
C LEU A 287 -3.14 1.38 -17.55
N ASN A 288 -3.32 1.40 -16.22
CA ASN A 288 -2.28 1.79 -15.28
C ASN A 288 -1.05 0.87 -15.37
N ASP A 289 -1.24 -0.43 -15.57
CA ASP A 289 -0.14 -1.39 -15.76
C ASP A 289 0.62 -1.16 -17.08
N SER A 290 -0.03 -0.58 -18.10
CA SER A 290 0.58 -0.31 -19.40
C SER A 290 1.44 0.97 -19.47
N ILE A 291 1.37 1.85 -18.46
CA ILE A 291 2.10 3.13 -18.47
C ILE A 291 3.62 2.96 -18.63
N PRO A 292 4.32 2.01 -17.99
CA PRO A 292 5.74 1.80 -18.25
C PRO A 292 6.04 1.46 -19.71
N ASP A 293 5.18 0.69 -20.39
CA ASP A 293 5.33 0.38 -21.81
C ASP A 293 5.05 1.58 -22.70
N TYR A 294 4.06 2.39 -22.34
CA TYR A 294 3.76 3.64 -23.04
C TYR A 294 4.96 4.61 -22.98
N LEU A 295 5.55 4.80 -21.79
CA LEU A 295 6.77 5.60 -21.62
C LEU A 295 7.94 5.02 -22.43
N MET A 296 8.09 3.70 -22.43
CA MET A 296 9.15 3.04 -23.17
C MET A 296 8.99 3.22 -24.70
N LYS A 297 7.73 3.17 -25.19
CA LYS A 297 7.44 3.46 -26.62
C LYS A 297 7.84 4.88 -27.00
N ASP A 298 7.58 5.84 -26.12
CA ASP A 298 7.95 7.24 -26.34
C ASP A 298 9.48 7.44 -26.32
N ILE A 299 10.18 6.86 -25.34
CA ILE A 299 11.63 6.87 -25.25
C ILE A 299 12.26 6.35 -26.55
N ARG A 300 11.77 5.23 -27.09
CA ARG A 300 12.28 4.65 -28.36
C ARG A 300 12.09 5.56 -29.56
N LYS A 301 11.02 6.38 -29.58
CA LYS A 301 10.78 7.33 -30.67
C LYS A 301 11.72 8.53 -30.62
N LYS A 302 12.20 8.91 -29.44
CA LYS A 302 12.95 10.15 -29.20
C LYS A 302 14.46 9.96 -29.05
N LEU A 303 14.91 8.77 -28.65
CA LEU A 303 16.30 8.50 -28.29
C LEU A 303 16.92 7.41 -29.16
N ASN A 304 18.17 7.61 -29.48
CA ASN A 304 19.01 6.60 -30.14
C ASN A 304 19.43 5.50 -29.16
N LYS A 305 19.78 4.31 -29.68
CA LYS A 305 20.40 3.25 -28.85
C LYS A 305 21.67 3.80 -28.19
N ASN A 306 21.97 3.30 -26.99
CA ASN A 306 23.10 3.74 -26.16
C ASN A 306 22.96 5.16 -25.58
N SER A 307 21.84 5.86 -25.78
CA SER A 307 21.58 7.12 -25.06
C SER A 307 21.64 6.90 -23.56
N ARG A 308 22.20 7.90 -22.87
CA ARG A 308 22.36 7.88 -21.42
C ARG A 308 21.12 8.47 -20.74
N ILE A 309 20.46 7.67 -19.92
CA ILE A 309 19.20 8.01 -19.25
C ILE A 309 19.41 8.10 -17.74
N LEU A 310 18.87 9.13 -17.10
CA LEU A 310 18.76 9.25 -15.65
C LEU A 310 17.32 9.02 -15.22
N LEU A 311 17.08 8.04 -14.36
CA LEU A 311 15.78 7.79 -13.75
C LEU A 311 15.82 8.20 -12.28
N LEU A 312 14.96 9.15 -11.90
CA LEU A 312 14.83 9.70 -10.56
C LEU A 312 13.54 9.25 -9.91
N GLY A 313 13.68 8.54 -8.78
CA GLY A 313 12.59 7.90 -8.04
C GLY A 313 12.42 6.44 -8.40
N LEU A 314 12.51 5.57 -7.40
CA LEU A 314 12.38 4.11 -7.54
C LEU A 314 11.31 3.54 -6.62
N SER A 315 10.94 4.26 -5.56
CA SER A 315 9.85 3.86 -4.68
C SER A 315 8.49 3.91 -5.39
N PHE A 316 7.49 3.23 -4.84
CA PHE A 316 6.16 3.24 -5.45
C PHE A 316 5.38 4.53 -5.18
N LYS A 317 5.82 5.35 -4.22
CA LYS A 317 5.13 6.56 -3.76
C LYS A 317 6.10 7.60 -3.23
N GLU A 318 5.68 8.87 -3.28
CA GLU A 318 6.45 10.00 -2.77
C GLU A 318 6.71 9.92 -1.26
N ASN A 319 7.93 10.29 -0.87
CA ASN A 319 8.40 10.44 0.51
C ASN A 319 8.40 9.15 1.37
N VAL A 320 8.36 7.99 0.74
CA VAL A 320 8.56 6.67 1.37
C VAL A 320 9.65 5.91 0.63
N GLY A 321 10.34 5.00 1.33
CA GLY A 321 11.40 4.17 0.76
C GLY A 321 10.91 2.81 0.21
N ASP A 322 9.61 2.53 0.27
CA ASP A 322 9.03 1.23 -0.09
C ASP A 322 9.08 0.99 -1.61
N ILE A 323 9.74 -0.10 -2.02
CA ILE A 323 9.99 -0.48 -3.42
C ILE A 323 9.05 -1.59 -3.92
N ARG A 324 8.21 -2.13 -3.06
CA ARG A 324 7.33 -3.26 -3.40
C ARG A 324 6.38 -2.90 -4.54
N ASN A 325 6.38 -3.75 -5.59
CA ASN A 325 5.56 -3.57 -6.79
C ASN A 325 5.72 -2.19 -7.45
N SER A 326 6.95 -1.61 -7.41
CA SER A 326 7.23 -0.31 -7.99
C SER A 326 7.23 -0.36 -9.53
N LYS A 327 6.37 0.44 -10.15
CA LYS A 327 6.33 0.62 -11.61
C LYS A 327 7.53 1.43 -12.12
N SER A 328 8.19 2.20 -11.26
CA SER A 328 9.45 2.89 -11.59
C SER A 328 10.60 1.89 -11.80
N ILE A 329 10.69 0.86 -10.93
CA ILE A 329 11.66 -0.23 -11.09
C ILE A 329 11.34 -1.07 -12.34
N GLU A 330 10.06 -1.30 -12.62
CA GLU A 330 9.65 -1.98 -13.87
C GLU A 330 10.11 -1.18 -15.09
N LEU A 331 9.91 0.14 -15.09
CA LEU A 331 10.39 1.02 -16.17
C LEU A 331 11.92 0.97 -16.30
N PHE A 332 12.66 1.04 -15.17
CA PHE A 332 14.13 0.91 -15.17
C PHE A 332 14.58 -0.40 -15.83
N LYS A 333 13.98 -1.53 -15.46
CA LYS A 333 14.28 -2.84 -16.04
C LYS A 333 13.98 -2.88 -17.55
N LYS A 334 12.87 -2.26 -17.99
CA LYS A 334 12.51 -2.14 -19.41
C LYS A 334 13.53 -1.29 -20.18
N ILE A 335 13.98 -0.15 -19.64
CA ILE A 335 14.99 0.71 -20.22
C ILE A 335 16.30 -0.08 -20.40
N LYS A 336 16.77 -0.76 -19.37
CA LYS A 336 17.98 -1.58 -19.40
C LYS A 336 17.88 -2.72 -20.41
N LYS A 337 16.75 -3.42 -20.46
CA LYS A 337 16.48 -4.51 -21.44
C LYS A 337 16.55 -4.00 -22.88
N ASN A 338 16.22 -2.74 -23.14
CA ASN A 338 16.29 -2.10 -24.46
C ASN A 338 17.68 -1.53 -24.80
N LYS A 339 18.72 -1.88 -24.01
CA LYS A 339 20.13 -1.53 -24.24
C LYS A 339 20.44 -0.02 -24.15
N TYR A 340 19.66 0.73 -23.36
CA TYR A 340 20.03 2.09 -22.97
C TYR A 340 20.99 2.07 -21.78
N LEU A 341 21.87 3.08 -21.69
CA LEU A 341 22.72 3.31 -20.52
C LEU A 341 21.89 4.03 -19.46
N VAL A 342 21.43 3.33 -18.43
CA VAL A 342 20.55 3.91 -17.42
C VAL A 342 21.22 3.96 -16.05
N ASP A 343 21.29 5.17 -15.49
CA ASP A 343 21.57 5.42 -14.09
C ASP A 343 20.24 5.69 -13.36
N CYS A 344 20.11 5.22 -12.12
CA CYS A 344 18.92 5.48 -11.31
C CYS A 344 19.33 5.96 -9.91
N TYR A 345 18.49 6.83 -9.35
CA TYR A 345 18.71 7.37 -8.01
C TYR A 345 17.39 7.65 -7.28
N ASP A 346 17.33 7.26 -6.01
CA ASP A 346 16.25 7.58 -5.10
C ASP A 346 16.82 7.85 -3.70
N PRO A 347 16.58 9.03 -3.09
CA PRO A 347 17.15 9.39 -1.80
C PRO A 347 16.47 8.71 -0.60
N ARG A 348 15.39 7.97 -0.82
CA ARG A 348 14.55 7.34 0.21
C ARG A 348 14.68 5.83 0.27
N VAL A 349 15.08 5.22 -0.84
CA VAL A 349 15.17 3.76 -0.99
C VAL A 349 16.47 3.27 -0.37
N ASP A 350 16.36 2.16 0.37
CA ASP A 350 17.53 1.44 0.89
C ASP A 350 18.24 0.72 -0.27
N GLU A 351 19.55 0.96 -0.40
CA GLU A 351 20.33 0.45 -1.53
C GLU A 351 20.58 -1.07 -1.42
N GLU A 352 20.72 -1.58 -0.20
CA GLU A 352 20.93 -3.01 0.03
C GLU A 352 19.66 -3.80 -0.25
N GLU A 353 18.49 -3.30 0.20
CA GLU A 353 17.18 -3.86 -0.09
C GLU A 353 16.92 -3.89 -1.60
N LEU A 354 17.16 -2.78 -2.29
CA LEU A 354 16.98 -2.66 -3.74
C LEU A 354 17.87 -3.64 -4.52
N LYS A 355 19.12 -3.78 -4.11
CA LYS A 355 20.06 -4.74 -4.70
C LYS A 355 19.61 -6.17 -4.45
N LYS A 356 19.21 -6.49 -3.23
CA LYS A 356 18.77 -7.83 -2.82
C LYS A 356 17.51 -8.28 -3.56
N GLU A 357 16.49 -7.40 -3.62
CA GLU A 357 15.18 -7.75 -4.17
C GLU A 357 15.11 -7.64 -5.71
N HIS A 358 15.82 -6.68 -6.28
CA HIS A 358 15.67 -6.36 -7.70
C HIS A 358 16.97 -6.47 -8.53
N GLY A 359 18.12 -6.67 -7.89
CA GLY A 359 19.44 -6.67 -8.57
C GLY A 359 19.79 -5.31 -9.17
N VAL A 360 19.26 -4.21 -8.63
CA VAL A 360 19.46 -2.85 -9.11
C VAL A 360 20.44 -2.13 -8.19
N LEU A 361 21.41 -1.43 -8.78
CA LEU A 361 22.37 -0.59 -8.08
C LEU A 361 22.05 0.87 -8.36
N MET A 362 21.91 1.67 -7.32
CA MET A 362 21.75 3.10 -7.45
C MET A 362 23.08 3.80 -7.72
N LYS A 363 23.00 4.93 -8.43
CA LYS A 363 24.14 5.84 -8.64
C LYS A 363 23.67 7.27 -8.48
N LYS A 364 24.38 8.05 -7.69
CA LYS A 364 24.15 9.51 -7.65
C LYS A 364 24.32 10.10 -9.04
N PRO A 365 23.47 11.03 -9.46
CA PRO A 365 23.57 11.69 -10.77
C PRO A 365 24.97 12.28 -10.97
N LYS A 366 25.57 12.03 -12.14
CA LYS A 366 26.90 12.57 -12.48
C LYS A 366 26.98 12.87 -13.96
N GLY A 367 27.35 14.13 -14.28
CA GLY A 367 27.47 14.58 -15.66
C GLY A 367 26.13 14.74 -16.36
N LYS A 368 26.12 14.80 -17.68
CA LYS A 368 24.95 15.12 -18.51
C LYS A 368 24.32 13.88 -19.11
N TYR A 369 23.00 13.94 -19.31
CA TYR A 369 22.17 12.84 -19.81
C TYR A 369 21.42 13.25 -21.08
N ASP A 370 21.09 12.26 -21.91
CA ASP A 370 20.27 12.43 -23.11
C ASP A 370 18.78 12.44 -22.76
N CYS A 371 18.42 11.78 -21.64
CA CYS A 371 17.08 11.80 -21.09
C CYS A 371 17.11 11.82 -19.56
N ILE A 372 16.18 12.57 -18.97
CA ILE A 372 15.94 12.59 -17.53
C ILE A 372 14.48 12.27 -17.28
N ILE A 373 14.21 11.27 -16.43
CA ILE A 373 12.86 10.81 -16.12
C ILE A 373 12.63 10.98 -14.61
N ALA A 374 11.70 11.84 -14.22
CA ALA A 374 11.24 11.97 -12.84
C ALA A 374 9.95 11.16 -12.64
N THR A 375 10.04 10.03 -11.95
CA THR A 375 8.89 9.11 -11.77
C THR A 375 8.16 9.33 -10.46
N VAL A 376 8.85 9.82 -9.42
CA VAL A 376 8.30 10.00 -8.06
C VAL A 376 8.57 11.41 -7.55
N ALA A 377 7.55 12.05 -6.96
CA ALA A 377 7.62 13.42 -6.46
C ALA A 377 8.18 13.52 -5.03
N HIS A 378 9.38 12.96 -4.79
CA HIS A 378 10.05 13.17 -3.50
C HIS A 378 10.34 14.64 -3.24
N LYS A 379 10.26 15.06 -1.97
CA LYS A 379 10.54 16.44 -1.56
C LYS A 379 11.90 16.92 -2.04
N GLU A 380 12.89 16.03 -2.09
CA GLU A 380 14.25 16.28 -2.55
C GLU A 380 14.27 16.68 -4.03
N PHE A 381 13.50 15.99 -4.87
CA PHE A 381 13.39 16.32 -6.31
C PHE A 381 12.55 17.57 -6.55
N VAL A 382 11.46 17.75 -5.79
CA VAL A 382 10.60 18.94 -5.89
C VAL A 382 11.36 20.20 -5.51
N LYS A 383 12.27 20.12 -4.50
CA LYS A 383 13.06 21.24 -4.01
C LYS A 383 14.42 21.37 -4.69
N MET A 384 14.74 20.53 -5.67
CA MET A 384 16.01 20.59 -6.39
C MET A 384 16.15 21.96 -7.06
N LYS A 385 17.31 22.58 -6.87
CA LYS A 385 17.59 23.90 -7.46
C LYS A 385 17.69 23.79 -8.98
N LYS A 386 17.33 24.88 -9.64
CA LYS A 386 17.37 24.96 -11.11
C LYS A 386 18.80 24.68 -11.64
N GLU A 387 19.81 25.21 -10.99
CA GLU A 387 21.21 25.05 -11.32
C GLU A 387 21.66 23.58 -11.26
N ASP A 388 21.23 22.86 -10.21
CA ASP A 388 21.55 21.44 -10.04
C ASP A 388 20.89 20.60 -11.17
N LEU A 389 19.62 20.89 -11.51
CA LEU A 389 18.94 20.25 -12.63
C LEU A 389 19.64 20.51 -13.95
N PHE A 390 20.00 21.77 -14.23
CA PHE A 390 20.67 22.15 -15.49
C PHE A 390 22.09 21.58 -15.61
N SER A 391 22.75 21.26 -14.48
CA SER A 391 24.06 20.60 -14.51
C SER A 391 23.99 19.21 -15.19
N HIS A 392 22.80 18.57 -15.22
CA HIS A 392 22.57 17.28 -15.82
C HIS A 392 21.91 17.33 -17.21
N VAL A 393 21.55 18.52 -17.70
CA VAL A 393 20.85 18.75 -18.97
C VAL A 393 21.83 19.13 -20.08
N LYS A 394 21.67 18.58 -21.28
CA LYS A 394 22.25 19.04 -22.55
C LYS A 394 21.17 19.86 -23.29
N ASP A 395 21.54 20.59 -24.33
CA ASP A 395 20.60 21.36 -25.14
C ASP A 395 19.45 20.55 -25.71
N ASN A 396 19.69 19.28 -26.01
CA ASN A 396 18.70 18.35 -26.58
C ASN A 396 18.21 17.30 -25.59
N THR A 397 18.45 17.45 -24.27
CA THR A 397 17.99 16.48 -23.29
C THR A 397 16.47 16.37 -23.34
N TYR A 398 15.96 15.14 -23.49
CA TYR A 398 14.54 14.86 -23.36
C TYR A 398 14.17 14.69 -21.89
N ILE A 399 13.21 15.48 -21.41
CA ILE A 399 12.78 15.47 -19.99
C ILE A 399 11.37 14.90 -19.90
N ILE A 400 11.22 13.79 -19.18
CA ILE A 400 9.93 13.16 -18.87
C ILE A 400 9.62 13.40 -17.40
N ASP A 401 8.67 14.26 -17.11
CA ASP A 401 8.25 14.60 -15.77
C ASP A 401 6.90 13.97 -15.45
N VAL A 402 6.93 12.74 -14.92
CA VAL A 402 5.73 11.93 -14.67
C VAL A 402 4.74 12.60 -13.70
N LYS A 403 5.22 13.50 -12.85
CA LYS A 403 4.40 14.16 -11.80
C LYS A 403 4.25 15.66 -11.96
N GLY A 404 4.84 16.25 -13.01
CA GLY A 404 4.80 17.69 -13.24
C GLY A 404 5.54 18.51 -12.19
N ILE A 405 6.53 17.91 -11.50
CA ILE A 405 7.24 18.58 -10.41
C ILE A 405 8.13 19.74 -10.87
N TRP A 406 8.55 19.69 -12.13
CA TRP A 406 9.42 20.69 -12.76
C TRP A 406 8.73 21.53 -13.83
N ASN A 407 7.40 21.44 -13.95
CA ASN A 407 6.65 22.15 -15.00
C ASN A 407 6.94 23.65 -15.02
N LYS A 408 7.04 24.28 -13.85
CA LYS A 408 7.40 25.72 -13.73
C LYS A 408 8.81 26.03 -14.28
N ILE A 409 9.72 25.06 -14.29
CA ILE A 409 11.13 25.24 -14.71
C ILE A 409 11.29 24.96 -16.21
N PHE A 410 10.67 23.87 -16.68
CA PHE A 410 10.96 23.32 -18.00
C PHE A 410 9.81 23.40 -19.03
N SER A 411 8.61 23.91 -18.64
CA SER A 411 7.45 23.96 -19.56
C SER A 411 7.71 24.67 -20.89
N LYS A 412 8.67 25.59 -20.94
CA LYS A 412 9.05 26.31 -22.16
C LYS A 412 10.08 25.57 -23.05
N LEU A 413 10.63 24.44 -22.57
CA LEU A 413 11.59 23.68 -23.36
C LEU A 413 10.85 22.76 -24.34
N LYS A 414 11.28 22.79 -25.62
CA LYS A 414 10.69 21.96 -26.68
C LYS A 414 10.75 20.45 -26.38
N ASN A 415 11.75 20.02 -25.61
CA ASN A 415 11.98 18.62 -25.26
C ASN A 415 11.54 18.27 -23.83
N TYR A 416 10.68 19.08 -23.23
CA TYR A 416 10.04 18.77 -21.94
C TYR A 416 8.65 18.18 -22.17
N TRP A 417 8.40 17.07 -21.51
CA TRP A 417 7.09 16.45 -21.47
C TRP A 417 6.69 16.16 -20.04
N CYS A 418 5.55 16.68 -19.63
CA CYS A 418 4.90 16.40 -18.35
C CYS A 418 3.68 15.50 -18.60
N LEU A 419 3.53 14.43 -17.78
CA LEU A 419 2.38 13.54 -17.85
C LEU A 419 1.12 14.21 -17.29
#